data_76adfa7541f27de926fdcd90a64af413
#
_entry.id   76adfa7541f27de926fdcd90a64af413
#
_cell.length_a   1.000
_cell.length_b   1.000
_cell.length_c   1.000
_cell.angle_alpha   90.00
_cell.angle_beta   90.00
_cell.angle_gamma   90.00
#
_symmetry.space_group_name_H-M   'P 1'
#
loop_
_entity.id
_entity.type
_entity.pdbx_description
1 polymer ?
#
loop_
_entity_poly.entity_id
_entity_poly.type
_entity_poly.pdbx_seq_one_letter_code
_entity_poly.pdbx_strand_id
1 'polypeptide(L)'
;MKAVVYIEKNNTKFLLVLVSSCLLFSIILSMFFMFDLSIEEVKMTTDTVTKVVFADSNVVEEVQAEVVFTSPDGNVNTDINLFGIKYSLESAMSDAGDKYIAEKEKKLEEEKQRKLEEERKRLEEEQRARELREKIAVKIKGNAVLSYNPFVTSGLTVEQFNIILDGTGLEGCGQSYYNMEQTYGVNGIFAIGVAFHESAYGRARANTNNFYGMRGNNGWMAFESPDANIQYFGKLMNKSLYKNKSIDGIGAVYCPGTSQSWANKVRYMMSSSFDKL
;
A
#
# COMPACT_ATOMS: atom_id res chain seq x y z
N MET A 1 7.67 30.98 42.94
CA MET A 1 6.65 29.98 42.60
C MET A 1 7.34 28.89 41.82
N LYS A 2 7.28 27.65 42.26
CA LYS A 2 7.91 26.52 41.50
C LYS A 2 6.80 25.76 40.80
N ALA A 3 6.80 25.77 39.48
CA ALA A 3 5.91 24.96 38.71
C ALA A 3 6.64 23.70 38.23
N VAL A 4 6.08 22.54 38.47
CA VAL A 4 6.62 21.25 38.04
C VAL A 4 5.75 20.76 36.89
N VAL A 5 6.35 20.60 35.72
CA VAL A 5 5.69 20.10 34.54
C VAL A 5 6.19 18.68 34.26
N TYR A 6 5.30 17.71 34.27
CA TYR A 6 5.59 16.31 33.93
C TYR A 6 5.33 16.04 32.45
N ILE A 7 6.34 15.57 31.75
CA ILE A 7 6.23 15.21 30.35
C ILE A 7 6.47 13.69 30.23
N GLU A 8 5.42 12.96 29.89
CA GLU A 8 5.48 11.52 29.69
C GLU A 8 5.99 11.19 28.29
N LYS A 9 7.04 10.37 28.22
CA LYS A 9 7.70 9.97 26.97
C LYS A 9 7.01 8.74 26.40
N ASN A 10 6.17 8.92 25.40
CA ASN A 10 5.67 7.81 24.61
C ASN A 10 6.60 7.53 23.43
N ASN A 11 6.98 6.28 23.27
CA ASN A 11 7.91 5.78 22.26
C ASN A 11 7.55 6.26 20.85
N THR A 12 8.58 6.76 20.14
CA THR A 12 8.64 7.14 18.74
C THR A 12 8.17 8.56 18.38
N LYS A 13 9.15 9.38 18.26
CA LYS A 13 9.28 10.71 17.68
C LYS A 13 9.49 11.79 18.73
N PHE A 14 10.73 12.21 18.79
CA PHE A 14 11.16 13.43 19.48
C PHE A 14 10.31 14.61 19.02
N LEU A 15 9.41 15.05 19.87
CA LEU A 15 8.91 16.41 19.82
C LEU A 15 9.75 17.18 20.84
N LEU A 16 10.82 17.80 20.38
CA LEU A 16 11.58 18.76 21.16
C LEU A 16 10.69 19.99 21.33
N VAL A 17 9.86 20.00 22.35
CA VAL A 17 9.18 21.22 22.77
C VAL A 17 10.22 22.03 23.54
N LEU A 18 10.98 22.84 22.81
CA LEU A 18 11.69 23.97 23.38
C LEU A 18 10.61 24.93 23.91
N VAL A 19 10.22 24.71 25.16
CA VAL A 19 9.46 25.72 25.91
C VAL A 19 10.45 26.85 26.21
N SER A 20 10.61 27.75 25.22
CA SER A 20 11.31 29.00 25.48
C SER A 20 10.51 29.76 26.53
N SER A 21 11.20 30.57 27.34
CA SER A 21 10.58 31.47 28.31
C SER A 21 9.42 32.29 27.72
N CYS A 22 9.45 32.54 26.41
CA CYS A 22 8.39 33.22 25.66
C CYS A 22 7.08 32.44 25.56
N LEU A 23 7.11 31.10 25.53
CA LEU A 23 5.89 30.29 25.47
C LEU A 23 5.17 30.21 26.81
N LEU A 24 5.94 30.10 27.91
CA LEU A 24 5.39 30.20 29.26
C LEU A 24 4.80 31.60 29.51
N PHE A 25 5.48 32.65 29.03
CA PHE A 25 4.99 34.02 29.08
C PHE A 25 3.70 34.22 28.28
N SER A 26 3.62 33.65 27.07
CA SER A 26 2.42 33.69 26.21
C SER A 26 1.21 33.01 26.86
N ILE A 27 1.43 31.86 27.50
CA ILE A 27 0.35 31.10 28.17
C ILE A 27 -0.14 31.87 29.41
N ILE A 28 0.77 32.40 30.22
CA ILE A 28 0.41 33.19 31.39
C ILE A 28 -0.30 34.48 30.97
N LEU A 29 0.18 35.16 29.93
CA LEU A 29 -0.44 36.39 29.42
C LEU A 29 -1.85 36.13 28.83
N SER A 30 -2.05 34.99 28.11
CA SER A 30 -3.37 34.64 27.61
C SER A 30 -4.35 34.28 28.70
N MET A 31 -3.89 33.68 29.80
CA MET A 31 -4.72 33.42 30.99
C MET A 31 -5.10 34.71 31.73
N PHE A 32 -4.22 35.70 31.80
CA PHE A 32 -4.53 37.01 32.36
C PHE A 32 -5.61 37.75 31.53
N PHE A 33 -5.55 37.62 30.20
CA PHE A 33 -6.56 38.22 29.32
C PHE A 33 -7.94 37.58 29.42
N MET A 34 -8.01 36.29 29.76
CA MET A 34 -9.29 35.56 29.90
C MET A 34 -9.99 35.82 31.23
N PHE A 35 -9.30 36.35 32.25
CA PHE A 35 -9.86 36.54 33.58
C PHE A 35 -10.14 38.00 33.95
N ASP A 36 -10.05 38.97 33.00
CA ASP A 36 -10.36 40.39 33.20
C ASP A 36 -9.76 40.99 34.48
N LEU A 37 -8.54 40.58 34.79
CA LEU A 37 -7.77 41.11 35.92
C LEU A 37 -7.01 42.34 35.45
N SER A 38 -7.51 43.53 35.78
CA SER A 38 -6.78 44.80 35.62
C SER A 38 -5.58 44.81 36.56
N ILE A 39 -4.42 44.48 36.02
CA ILE A 39 -3.15 44.62 36.73
C ILE A 39 -2.42 45.81 36.11
N GLU A 40 -2.24 46.88 36.91
CA GLU A 40 -1.34 47.94 36.59
C GLU A 40 0.08 47.37 36.53
N GLU A 41 0.74 47.55 35.42
CA GLU A 41 2.12 47.21 35.02
C GLU A 41 2.90 46.22 35.90
N VAL A 42 2.87 44.91 35.54
CA VAL A 42 3.75 43.89 36.14
C VAL A 42 4.98 43.74 35.27
N LYS A 43 6.12 44.18 35.77
CA LYS A 43 7.43 43.95 35.11
C LYS A 43 7.96 42.60 35.51
N MET A 44 7.97 41.65 34.61
CA MET A 44 8.54 40.30 34.81
C MET A 44 10.01 40.28 34.36
N THR A 45 10.90 39.91 35.27
CA THR A 45 12.25 39.48 34.91
C THR A 45 12.34 37.97 35.16
N THR A 46 12.60 37.21 34.11
CA THR A 46 12.80 35.76 34.19
C THR A 46 14.28 35.46 34.19
N ASP A 47 14.85 35.10 35.34
CA ASP A 47 16.12 34.38 35.39
C ASP A 47 15.80 32.89 35.29
N THR A 48 15.92 32.35 34.09
CA THR A 48 15.63 30.93 33.81
C THR A 48 16.92 30.13 34.01
N VAL A 49 17.03 29.39 35.07
CA VAL A 49 18.04 28.33 35.19
C VAL A 49 17.37 27.01 34.74
N THR A 50 17.59 26.67 33.50
CA THR A 50 17.13 25.36 32.97
C THR A 50 18.21 24.33 33.25
N LYS A 51 18.03 23.49 34.25
CA LYS A 51 18.85 22.29 34.42
C LYS A 51 18.10 21.10 33.87
N VAL A 52 18.52 20.67 32.67
CA VAL A 52 18.00 19.45 32.05
C VAL A 52 18.82 18.26 32.57
N VAL A 53 18.20 17.38 33.32
CA VAL A 53 18.83 16.14 33.79
C VAL A 53 18.21 14.99 32.96
N PHE A 54 19.04 14.38 32.11
CA PHE A 54 18.68 13.16 31.42
C PHE A 54 19.04 11.97 32.32
N ALA A 55 18.06 11.14 32.65
CA ALA A 55 18.28 9.84 33.26
C ALA A 55 17.58 8.74 32.44
N ASP A 56 18.25 7.61 32.37
CA ASP A 56 17.87 6.47 31.54
C ASP A 56 16.46 5.92 31.80
N SER A 57 15.79 5.60 30.73
CA SER A 57 14.64 4.68 30.54
C SER A 57 13.63 4.58 31.68
N ASN A 58 12.70 5.46 31.76
CA ASN A 58 11.49 5.57 32.60
C ASN A 58 11.45 6.85 33.42
N VAL A 59 11.74 7.98 32.83
CA VAL A 59 11.93 9.22 33.57
C VAL A 59 10.90 10.25 33.21
N VAL A 60 10.29 10.73 34.25
CA VAL A 60 9.54 11.97 34.32
C VAL A 60 10.56 13.14 34.36
N GLU A 61 10.50 14.01 33.38
CA GLU A 61 11.34 15.20 33.31
C GLU A 61 10.75 16.28 34.21
N GLU A 62 11.43 16.62 35.27
CA GLU A 62 11.03 17.70 36.18
C GLU A 62 11.68 19.03 35.72
N VAL A 63 10.86 19.95 35.24
CA VAL A 63 11.28 21.32 34.92
C VAL A 63 10.89 22.23 36.06
N GLN A 64 11.89 22.72 36.77
CA GLN A 64 11.66 23.71 37.85
C GLN A 64 11.83 25.12 37.28
N ALA A 65 10.76 25.90 37.28
CA ALA A 65 10.80 27.33 36.98
C ALA A 65 10.45 28.13 38.23
N GLU A 66 11.29 29.08 38.58
CA GLU A 66 11.06 30.02 39.66
C GLU A 66 10.59 31.36 39.09
N VAL A 67 9.39 31.80 39.44
CA VAL A 67 8.85 33.08 39.01
C VAL A 67 8.89 34.02 40.20
N VAL A 68 9.70 35.07 40.09
CA VAL A 68 9.81 36.09 41.13
C VAL A 68 9.02 37.32 40.70
N PHE A 69 8.07 37.73 41.51
CA PHE A 69 7.32 38.97 41.31
C PHE A 69 7.94 40.09 42.12
N THR A 70 8.34 41.17 41.47
CA THR A 70 8.82 42.39 42.15
C THR A 70 7.84 43.53 41.90
N SER A 71 7.50 44.28 42.92
CA SER A 71 6.71 45.51 42.76
C SER A 71 7.57 46.64 42.17
N PRO A 72 6.97 47.69 41.55
CA PRO A 72 7.71 48.79 40.92
C PRO A 72 8.62 49.58 41.88
N ASP A 73 8.38 49.49 43.17
CA ASP A 73 9.13 50.13 44.25
C ASP A 73 10.21 49.24 44.85
N GLY A 74 10.44 48.04 44.29
CA GLY A 74 11.52 47.16 44.71
C GLY A 74 11.27 46.38 46.01
N ASN A 75 10.11 46.57 46.63
CA ASN A 75 9.72 45.80 47.81
C ASN A 75 9.06 44.47 47.37
N VAL A 76 9.59 43.37 47.93
CA VAL A 76 8.97 42.04 47.76
C VAL A 76 7.73 42.00 48.65
N ASN A 77 6.55 42.12 48.07
CA ASN A 77 5.31 41.99 48.81
C ASN A 77 4.97 40.49 48.99
N THR A 78 5.26 39.96 50.16
CA THR A 78 5.07 38.56 50.53
C THR A 78 3.63 38.21 50.91
N ASP A 79 2.73 39.21 51.00
CA ASP A 79 1.35 39.00 51.45
C ASP A 79 0.33 38.72 50.31
N ILE A 80 0.81 38.51 49.08
CA ILE A 80 -0.07 38.04 48.02
C ILE A 80 -0.48 36.61 48.35
N ASN A 81 -1.79 36.38 48.43
CA ASN A 81 -2.36 35.05 48.69
C ASN A 81 -2.12 34.11 47.46
N LEU A 82 -0.86 33.70 47.33
CA LEU A 82 -0.36 32.82 46.28
C LEU A 82 -1.07 31.44 46.24
N PHE A 83 -1.68 31.06 47.38
CA PHE A 83 -2.43 29.80 47.48
C PHE A 83 -3.64 29.74 46.54
N GLY A 84 -4.40 30.82 46.44
CA GLY A 84 -5.58 30.87 45.56
C GLY A 84 -5.20 30.87 44.09
N ILE A 85 -4.14 31.60 43.71
CA ILE A 85 -3.64 31.63 42.32
C ILE A 85 -3.00 30.31 41.93
N LYS A 86 -2.26 29.68 42.82
CA LYS A 86 -1.66 28.36 42.59
C LYS A 86 -2.77 27.28 42.32
N TYR A 87 -3.80 27.27 43.17
CA TYR A 87 -4.90 26.29 43.03
C TYR A 87 -5.70 26.49 41.75
N SER A 88 -5.98 27.71 41.35
CA SER A 88 -6.71 28.00 40.12
C SER A 88 -5.90 27.69 38.87
N LEU A 89 -4.59 27.90 38.90
CA LEU A 89 -3.69 27.59 37.78
C LEU A 89 -3.51 26.07 37.60
N GLU A 90 -3.27 25.35 38.69
CA GLU A 90 -3.15 23.87 38.65
C GLU A 90 -4.45 23.22 38.18
N SER A 91 -5.60 23.67 38.63
CA SER A 91 -6.91 23.19 38.17
C SER A 91 -7.14 23.49 36.70
N ALA A 92 -6.87 24.70 36.23
CA ALA A 92 -7.06 25.09 34.84
C ALA A 92 -6.10 24.36 33.90
N MET A 93 -4.87 24.07 34.31
CA MET A 93 -3.92 23.30 33.55
C MET A 93 -4.31 21.82 33.47
N SER A 94 -4.83 21.25 34.57
CA SER A 94 -5.37 19.89 34.61
C SER A 94 -6.57 19.74 33.64
N ASP A 95 -7.54 20.62 33.74
CA ASP A 95 -8.73 20.61 32.89
C ASP A 95 -8.42 20.81 31.40
N ALA A 96 -7.44 21.66 31.08
CA ALA A 96 -6.98 21.87 29.71
C ALA A 96 -6.23 20.64 29.16
N GLY A 97 -5.42 20.00 30.01
CA GLY A 97 -4.70 18.78 29.70
C GLY A 97 -5.66 17.63 29.40
N ASP A 98 -6.65 17.42 30.27
CA ASP A 98 -7.63 16.35 30.12
C ASP A 98 -8.51 16.54 28.86
N LYS A 99 -8.90 17.78 28.56
CA LYS A 99 -9.65 18.09 27.32
C LYS A 99 -8.80 17.83 26.08
N TYR A 100 -7.51 18.18 26.09
CA TYR A 100 -6.60 17.95 24.97
C TYR A 100 -6.37 16.45 24.74
N ILE A 101 -6.18 15.68 25.80
CA ILE A 101 -6.02 14.22 25.72
C ILE A 101 -7.28 13.59 25.17
N ALA A 102 -8.45 13.94 25.72
CA ALA A 102 -9.73 13.42 25.26
C ALA A 102 -10.01 13.72 23.77
N GLU A 103 -9.70 14.94 23.31
CA GLU A 103 -9.84 15.31 21.89
C GLU A 103 -8.90 14.51 20.99
N LYS A 104 -7.65 14.30 21.43
CA LYS A 104 -6.68 13.48 20.70
C LYS A 104 -7.08 12.01 20.62
N GLU A 105 -7.54 11.45 21.72
CA GLU A 105 -8.04 10.06 21.76
C GLU A 105 -9.26 9.89 20.85
N LYS A 106 -10.20 10.85 20.88
CA LYS A 106 -11.34 10.84 19.97
C LYS A 106 -10.92 10.87 18.49
N LYS A 107 -10.01 11.76 18.11
CA LYS A 107 -9.48 11.83 16.73
C LYS A 107 -8.79 10.56 16.30
N LEU A 108 -8.00 9.95 17.21
CA LEU A 108 -7.31 8.69 16.95
C LEU A 108 -8.29 7.54 16.74
N GLU A 109 -9.35 7.50 17.56
CA GLU A 109 -10.39 6.48 17.43
C GLU A 109 -11.20 6.67 16.13
N GLU A 110 -11.57 7.91 15.78
CA GLU A 110 -12.24 8.22 14.51
C GLU A 110 -11.37 7.81 13.30
N GLU A 111 -10.08 8.04 13.36
CA GLU A 111 -9.14 7.61 12.30
C GLU A 111 -9.03 6.09 12.20
N LYS A 112 -8.97 5.38 13.34
CA LYS A 112 -9.00 3.92 13.37
C LYS A 112 -10.28 3.35 12.78
N GLN A 113 -11.42 3.89 13.15
CA GLN A 113 -12.72 3.48 12.64
C GLN A 113 -12.83 3.71 11.13
N ARG A 114 -12.34 4.85 10.64
CA ARG A 114 -12.31 5.13 9.19
C ARG A 114 -11.45 4.12 8.44
N LYS A 115 -10.23 3.83 8.94
CA LYS A 115 -9.35 2.84 8.31
C LYS A 115 -9.96 1.44 8.30
N LEU A 116 -10.59 1.05 9.39
CA LEU A 116 -11.27 -0.24 9.50
C LEU A 116 -12.45 -0.33 8.53
N GLU A 117 -13.22 0.73 8.37
CA GLU A 117 -14.34 0.80 7.43
C GLU A 117 -13.86 0.74 5.97
N GLU A 118 -12.76 1.43 5.62
CA GLU A 118 -12.14 1.39 4.30
C GLU A 118 -11.63 -0.02 3.98
N GLU A 119 -10.98 -0.67 4.94
CA GLU A 119 -10.50 -2.05 4.79
C GLU A 119 -11.67 -3.03 4.62
N ARG A 120 -12.72 -2.89 5.41
CA ARG A 120 -13.93 -3.71 5.28
C ARG A 120 -14.56 -3.57 3.90
N LYS A 121 -14.71 -2.34 3.39
CA LYS A 121 -15.24 -2.10 2.03
C LYS A 121 -14.38 -2.75 0.95
N ARG A 122 -13.05 -2.63 1.08
CA ARG A 122 -12.12 -3.26 0.13
C ARG A 122 -12.26 -4.79 0.12
N LEU A 123 -12.35 -5.39 1.31
CA LEU A 123 -12.54 -6.85 1.44
C LEU A 123 -13.90 -7.30 0.88
N GLU A 124 -14.96 -6.54 1.11
CA GLU A 124 -16.27 -6.84 0.56
C GLU A 124 -16.29 -6.75 -0.97
N GLU A 125 -15.63 -5.76 -1.56
CA GLU A 125 -15.50 -5.64 -3.02
C GLU A 125 -14.69 -6.80 -3.61
N GLU A 126 -13.58 -7.15 -2.97
CA GLU A 126 -12.75 -8.29 -3.39
C GLU A 126 -13.54 -9.62 -3.32
N GLN A 127 -14.30 -9.80 -2.24
CA GLN A 127 -15.14 -10.99 -2.09
C GLN A 127 -16.25 -11.05 -3.15
N ARG A 128 -16.94 -9.94 -3.41
CA ARG A 128 -17.95 -9.87 -4.50
C ARG A 128 -17.36 -10.14 -5.87
N ALA A 129 -16.16 -9.59 -6.14
CA ALA A 129 -15.47 -9.84 -7.39
C ALA A 129 -15.10 -11.33 -7.54
N ARG A 130 -14.64 -11.96 -6.45
CA ARG A 130 -14.35 -13.40 -6.41
C ARG A 130 -15.60 -14.26 -6.65
N GLU A 131 -16.69 -13.98 -5.94
CA GLU A 131 -17.96 -14.70 -6.13
C GLU A 131 -18.50 -14.57 -7.56
N LEU A 132 -18.38 -13.36 -8.15
CA LEU A 132 -18.78 -13.15 -9.53
C LEU A 132 -17.92 -13.97 -10.50
N ARG A 133 -16.59 -14.01 -10.28
CA ARG A 133 -15.66 -14.83 -11.06
C ARG A 133 -16.02 -16.32 -10.95
N GLU A 134 -16.31 -16.82 -9.74
CA GLU A 134 -16.72 -18.20 -9.51
C GLU A 134 -18.05 -18.54 -10.21
N LYS A 135 -19.05 -17.65 -10.13
CA LYS A 135 -20.33 -17.84 -10.84
C LYS A 135 -20.16 -17.88 -12.36
N ILE A 136 -19.30 -16.99 -12.89
CA ILE A 136 -18.96 -16.97 -14.31
C ILE A 136 -18.24 -18.29 -14.68
N ALA A 137 -17.26 -18.70 -13.90
CA ALA A 137 -16.52 -19.95 -14.11
C ALA A 137 -17.44 -21.17 -14.10
N VAL A 138 -18.33 -21.31 -13.10
CA VAL A 138 -19.29 -22.44 -13.03
C VAL A 138 -20.25 -22.45 -14.22
N LYS A 139 -20.75 -21.29 -14.65
CA LYS A 139 -21.67 -21.17 -15.79
C LYS A 139 -21.01 -21.56 -17.10
N ILE A 140 -19.70 -21.43 -17.22
CA ILE A 140 -18.95 -21.55 -18.47
C ILE A 140 -18.18 -22.87 -18.53
N LYS A 141 -17.73 -23.41 -17.38
CA LYS A 141 -17.03 -24.71 -17.33
C LYS A 141 -17.87 -25.87 -17.90
N GLY A 142 -19.21 -25.74 -17.89
CA GLY A 142 -20.11 -26.76 -18.40
C GLY A 142 -19.95 -27.07 -19.90
N ASN A 143 -19.42 -26.15 -20.71
CA ASN A 143 -19.27 -26.29 -22.16
C ASN A 143 -17.82 -26.22 -22.67
N ALA A 144 -16.85 -25.84 -21.81
CA ALA A 144 -15.46 -25.74 -22.22
C ALA A 144 -14.75 -27.08 -22.06
N VAL A 145 -14.14 -27.57 -23.10
CA VAL A 145 -13.36 -28.82 -23.12
C VAL A 145 -11.90 -28.48 -23.38
N LEU A 146 -11.01 -28.91 -22.47
CA LEU A 146 -9.58 -28.79 -22.70
C LEU A 146 -9.19 -29.67 -23.91
N SER A 147 -8.74 -29.04 -24.98
CA SER A 147 -8.14 -29.72 -26.12
C SER A 147 -6.66 -29.51 -26.18
N TYR A 148 -5.90 -30.60 -26.25
CA TYR A 148 -4.45 -30.55 -26.48
C TYR A 148 -4.06 -30.44 -27.95
N ASN A 149 -5.05 -30.24 -28.84
CA ASN A 149 -4.76 -29.92 -30.22
C ASN A 149 -4.53 -28.41 -30.38
N PRO A 150 -3.32 -27.97 -30.79
CA PRO A 150 -3.01 -26.56 -30.96
C PRO A 150 -3.86 -25.81 -31.98
N PHE A 151 -4.60 -26.54 -32.86
CA PHE A 151 -5.39 -25.98 -33.96
C PHE A 151 -6.88 -26.28 -33.82
N VAL A 152 -7.31 -26.63 -32.64
CA VAL A 152 -8.73 -26.67 -32.26
C VAL A 152 -9.00 -25.56 -31.30
N THR A 153 -9.78 -24.55 -31.68
CA THR A 153 -10.11 -23.39 -30.86
C THR A 153 -10.65 -23.81 -29.49
N SER A 154 -10.30 -23.09 -28.48
CA SER A 154 -10.72 -23.37 -27.09
C SER A 154 -12.22 -23.09 -26.88
N GLY A 155 -12.79 -22.20 -27.68
CA GLY A 155 -14.16 -21.71 -27.54
C GLY A 155 -14.36 -20.83 -26.30
N LEU A 156 -13.27 -20.37 -25.66
CA LEU A 156 -13.34 -19.51 -24.48
C LEU A 156 -13.73 -18.08 -24.85
N THR A 157 -14.42 -17.43 -23.90
CA THR A 157 -14.72 -16.01 -24.01
C THR A 157 -13.53 -15.15 -23.54
N VAL A 158 -13.60 -13.85 -23.81
CA VAL A 158 -12.58 -12.87 -23.34
C VAL A 158 -12.47 -12.88 -21.82
N GLU A 159 -13.60 -12.98 -21.12
CA GLU A 159 -13.67 -13.01 -19.65
C GLU A 159 -12.97 -14.26 -19.10
N GLN A 160 -13.13 -15.41 -19.75
CA GLN A 160 -12.45 -16.65 -19.36
C GLN A 160 -10.95 -16.55 -19.57
N PHE A 161 -10.50 -16.00 -20.69
CA PHE A 161 -9.09 -15.72 -20.88
C PHE A 161 -8.56 -14.76 -19.80
N ASN A 162 -9.31 -13.74 -19.43
CA ASN A 162 -8.90 -12.83 -18.35
C ASN A 162 -8.80 -13.54 -16.98
N ILE A 163 -9.72 -14.48 -16.68
CA ILE A 163 -9.63 -15.31 -15.45
C ILE A 163 -8.34 -16.14 -15.45
N ILE A 164 -8.00 -16.77 -16.57
CA ILE A 164 -6.76 -17.57 -16.71
C ILE A 164 -5.53 -16.70 -16.47
N LEU A 165 -5.54 -15.47 -16.98
CA LEU A 165 -4.39 -14.54 -16.97
C LEU A 165 -4.28 -13.71 -15.69
N ASP A 166 -5.27 -13.74 -14.82
CA ASP A 166 -5.30 -12.97 -13.57
C ASP A 166 -4.07 -13.27 -12.69
N GLY A 167 -3.43 -12.21 -12.20
CA GLY A 167 -2.22 -12.28 -11.37
C GLY A 167 -0.96 -12.72 -12.13
N THR A 168 -0.95 -12.69 -13.46
CA THR A 168 0.22 -13.02 -14.30
C THR A 168 0.80 -11.76 -14.96
N GLY A 169 1.96 -11.87 -15.60
CA GLY A 169 2.51 -10.78 -16.41
C GLY A 169 1.79 -10.54 -17.74
N LEU A 170 0.72 -11.29 -18.01
CA LEU A 170 -0.17 -11.18 -19.17
C LEU A 170 -1.61 -10.79 -18.76
N GLU A 171 -1.79 -10.31 -17.54
CA GLU A 171 -3.07 -9.81 -17.05
C GLU A 171 -3.64 -8.74 -17.98
N GLY A 172 -4.95 -8.82 -18.27
CA GLY A 172 -5.63 -7.91 -19.19
C GLY A 172 -5.48 -8.26 -20.68
N CYS A 173 -4.69 -9.29 -21.04
CA CYS A 173 -4.51 -9.70 -22.44
C CYS A 173 -5.60 -10.67 -22.96
N GLY A 174 -6.70 -10.88 -22.25
CA GLY A 174 -7.74 -11.83 -22.66
C GLY A 174 -8.33 -11.55 -24.03
N GLN A 175 -8.55 -10.27 -24.37
CA GLN A 175 -9.02 -9.87 -25.70
C GLN A 175 -7.99 -10.23 -26.80
N SER A 176 -6.70 -10.09 -26.51
CA SER A 176 -5.64 -10.43 -27.47
C SER A 176 -5.61 -11.91 -27.79
N TYR A 177 -5.75 -12.78 -26.79
CA TYR A 177 -5.83 -14.24 -26.99
C TYR A 177 -7.10 -14.65 -27.74
N TYR A 178 -8.23 -14.07 -27.38
CA TYR A 178 -9.48 -14.28 -28.11
C TYR A 178 -9.33 -13.91 -29.59
N ASN A 179 -8.84 -12.72 -29.90
CA ASN A 179 -8.65 -12.24 -31.26
C ASN A 179 -7.66 -13.13 -32.05
N MET A 180 -6.56 -13.54 -31.41
CA MET A 180 -5.57 -14.43 -31.98
C MET A 180 -6.19 -15.77 -32.35
N GLU A 181 -6.98 -16.35 -31.44
CA GLU A 181 -7.69 -17.62 -31.69
C GLU A 181 -8.68 -17.50 -32.87
N GLN A 182 -9.48 -16.42 -32.90
CA GLN A 182 -10.45 -16.20 -33.99
C GLN A 182 -9.75 -15.93 -35.33
N THR A 183 -8.62 -15.24 -35.32
CA THR A 183 -7.93 -14.83 -36.56
C THR A 183 -7.13 -15.97 -37.17
N TYR A 184 -6.44 -16.77 -36.35
CA TYR A 184 -5.48 -17.75 -36.83
C TYR A 184 -5.90 -19.20 -36.61
N GLY A 185 -7.00 -19.45 -35.89
CA GLY A 185 -7.45 -20.80 -35.55
C GLY A 185 -6.48 -21.57 -34.65
N VAL A 186 -5.64 -20.81 -33.87
CA VAL A 186 -4.70 -21.39 -32.93
C VAL A 186 -5.34 -21.37 -31.55
N ASN A 187 -5.32 -22.50 -30.86
CA ASN A 187 -5.90 -22.64 -29.52
C ASN A 187 -5.29 -21.62 -28.52
N GLY A 188 -6.15 -20.78 -27.94
CA GLY A 188 -5.71 -19.73 -27.02
C GLY A 188 -5.08 -20.28 -25.75
N ILE A 189 -5.57 -21.42 -25.22
CA ILE A 189 -4.98 -22.08 -24.04
C ILE A 189 -3.60 -22.64 -24.36
N PHE A 190 -3.44 -23.21 -25.57
CA PHE A 190 -2.12 -23.64 -26.03
C PHE A 190 -1.14 -22.44 -26.10
N ALA A 191 -1.57 -21.34 -26.71
CA ALA A 191 -0.74 -20.14 -26.79
C ALA A 191 -0.37 -19.61 -25.40
N ILE A 192 -1.31 -19.57 -24.45
CA ILE A 192 -1.04 -19.23 -23.04
C ILE A 192 -0.05 -20.22 -22.42
N GLY A 193 -0.23 -21.52 -22.64
CA GLY A 193 0.66 -22.56 -22.12
C GLY A 193 2.10 -22.37 -22.58
N VAL A 194 2.32 -22.02 -23.85
CA VAL A 194 3.66 -21.70 -24.38
C VAL A 194 4.19 -20.41 -23.73
N ALA A 195 3.40 -19.34 -23.70
CA ALA A 195 3.84 -18.07 -23.10
C ALA A 195 4.22 -18.24 -21.62
N PHE A 196 3.42 -18.96 -20.85
CA PHE A 196 3.71 -19.22 -19.42
C PHE A 196 4.99 -20.01 -19.22
N HIS A 197 5.23 -21.01 -20.09
CA HIS A 197 6.46 -21.78 -20.04
C HIS A 197 7.68 -20.93 -20.39
N GLU A 198 7.64 -20.16 -21.49
CA GLU A 198 8.76 -19.40 -22.02
C GLU A 198 9.12 -18.15 -21.20
N SER A 199 8.13 -17.58 -20.47
CA SER A 199 8.31 -16.32 -19.78
C SER A 199 7.96 -16.36 -18.29
N ALA A 200 7.95 -17.53 -17.67
CA ALA A 200 7.58 -17.67 -16.25
C ALA A 200 6.27 -16.91 -15.93
N TYR A 201 5.19 -17.28 -16.59
CA TYR A 201 3.88 -16.61 -16.48
C TYR A 201 3.89 -15.12 -16.92
N GLY A 202 4.71 -14.79 -17.91
CA GLY A 202 4.83 -13.42 -18.42
C GLY A 202 5.71 -12.48 -17.60
N ARG A 203 6.36 -12.99 -16.54
CA ARG A 203 7.20 -12.20 -15.63
C ARG A 203 8.66 -12.10 -16.05
N ALA A 204 9.20 -13.10 -16.77
CA ALA A 204 10.57 -13.17 -17.25
C ALA A 204 10.58 -13.20 -18.78
N ARG A 205 10.71 -12.05 -19.42
CA ARG A 205 10.66 -11.88 -20.87
C ARG A 205 12.07 -11.85 -21.47
N ALA A 206 12.24 -12.48 -22.64
CA ALA A 206 13.51 -12.47 -23.36
C ALA A 206 13.90 -11.07 -23.88
N ASN A 207 12.92 -10.22 -24.20
CA ASN A 207 13.05 -8.82 -24.60
C ASN A 207 11.70 -8.12 -24.38
N THR A 208 11.60 -6.82 -24.68
CA THR A 208 10.35 -6.04 -24.55
C THR A 208 9.16 -6.77 -25.19
N ASN A 209 8.14 -7.07 -24.40
CA ASN A 209 6.93 -7.77 -24.79
C ASN A 209 7.13 -9.12 -25.52
N ASN A 210 8.28 -9.79 -25.33
CA ASN A 210 8.56 -11.07 -25.95
C ASN A 210 8.29 -12.23 -24.97
N PHE A 211 7.07 -12.69 -24.92
CA PHE A 211 6.61 -13.73 -23.98
C PHE A 211 6.84 -15.16 -24.49
N TYR A 212 7.17 -15.32 -25.76
CA TYR A 212 7.37 -16.62 -26.41
C TYR A 212 8.83 -16.93 -26.72
N GLY A 213 9.78 -16.12 -26.23
CA GLY A 213 11.19 -16.36 -26.51
C GLY A 213 11.54 -16.31 -28.01
N MET A 214 10.87 -15.46 -28.77
CA MET A 214 11.05 -15.39 -30.23
C MET A 214 12.38 -14.74 -30.61
N ARG A 215 13.05 -15.32 -31.59
CA ARG A 215 14.31 -14.83 -32.15
C ARG A 215 14.14 -14.42 -33.62
N GLY A 216 14.79 -13.33 -33.97
CA GLY A 216 14.99 -12.89 -35.36
C GLY A 216 16.47 -13.02 -35.76
N ASN A 217 16.81 -12.50 -36.91
CA ASN A 217 18.19 -12.53 -37.43
C ASN A 217 19.19 -11.82 -36.51
N ASN A 218 18.73 -10.78 -35.78
CA ASN A 218 19.57 -9.92 -34.93
C ASN A 218 19.43 -10.24 -33.42
N GLY A 219 18.97 -11.41 -33.04
CA GLY A 219 18.79 -11.81 -31.65
C GLY A 219 17.34 -11.88 -31.20
N TRP A 220 17.07 -11.61 -29.92
CA TRP A 220 15.72 -11.65 -29.35
C TRP A 220 14.86 -10.51 -29.91
N MET A 221 13.68 -10.86 -30.44
CA MET A 221 12.73 -9.88 -30.96
C MET A 221 12.15 -9.04 -29.82
N ALA A 222 11.88 -7.76 -30.11
CA ALA A 222 11.08 -6.88 -29.27
C ALA A 222 9.73 -6.63 -29.98
N PHE A 223 8.68 -6.43 -29.20
CA PHE A 223 7.34 -6.13 -29.71
C PHE A 223 6.82 -4.81 -29.10
N GLU A 224 6.03 -4.08 -29.86
CA GLU A 224 5.47 -2.81 -29.42
C GLU A 224 4.45 -2.96 -28.27
N SER A 225 3.78 -4.09 -28.24
CA SER A 225 2.77 -4.41 -27.23
C SER A 225 2.69 -5.92 -26.96
N PRO A 226 2.09 -6.34 -25.83
CA PRO A 226 1.72 -7.73 -25.59
C PRO A 226 0.83 -8.29 -26.72
N ASP A 227 -0.14 -7.51 -27.19
CA ASP A 227 -1.01 -7.91 -28.29
C ASP A 227 -0.20 -8.22 -29.55
N ALA A 228 0.70 -7.34 -29.97
CA ALA A 228 1.54 -7.56 -31.14
C ALA A 228 2.33 -8.88 -31.06
N ASN A 229 2.83 -9.24 -29.88
CA ASN A 229 3.53 -10.52 -29.67
C ASN A 229 2.59 -11.73 -29.76
N ILE A 230 1.39 -11.63 -29.18
CA ILE A 230 0.37 -12.68 -29.20
C ILE A 230 -0.11 -12.92 -30.65
N GLN A 231 -0.41 -11.86 -31.38
CA GLN A 231 -0.81 -11.95 -32.79
C GLN A 231 0.32 -12.53 -33.66
N TYR A 232 1.56 -12.11 -33.40
CA TYR A 232 2.73 -12.68 -34.09
C TYR A 232 2.89 -14.18 -33.85
N PHE A 233 2.64 -14.65 -32.60
CA PHE A 233 2.65 -16.07 -32.28
C PHE A 233 1.59 -16.85 -33.08
N GLY A 234 0.33 -16.38 -33.11
CA GLY A 234 -0.72 -16.95 -33.90
C GLY A 234 -0.36 -17.07 -35.40
N LYS A 235 0.18 -15.99 -35.95
CA LYS A 235 0.70 -15.95 -37.32
C LYS A 235 1.85 -16.94 -37.55
N LEU A 236 2.76 -17.08 -36.59
CA LEU A 236 3.87 -18.02 -36.66
C LEU A 236 3.39 -19.46 -36.68
N MET A 237 2.46 -19.83 -35.79
CA MET A 237 1.91 -21.17 -35.71
C MET A 237 1.14 -21.54 -36.99
N ASN A 238 0.62 -20.59 -37.73
CA ASN A 238 -0.11 -20.81 -38.98
C ASN A 238 0.83 -20.99 -40.19
N LYS A 239 2.16 -20.86 -40.03
CA LYS A 239 3.11 -21.21 -41.10
C LYS A 239 3.20 -22.71 -41.29
N SER A 240 3.49 -23.16 -42.52
CA SER A 240 3.58 -24.58 -42.91
C SER A 240 4.48 -25.39 -41.98
N LEU A 241 5.49 -24.79 -41.41
CA LEU A 241 6.43 -25.43 -40.49
C LEU A 241 5.78 -25.91 -39.17
N TYR A 242 4.72 -25.28 -38.75
CA TYR A 242 4.02 -25.56 -37.47
C TYR A 242 2.57 -26.02 -37.66
N LYS A 243 1.93 -25.55 -38.73
CA LYS A 243 0.51 -25.78 -39.00
C LYS A 243 0.13 -27.25 -38.96
N ASN A 244 -0.96 -27.55 -38.28
CA ASN A 244 -1.53 -28.90 -38.11
C ASN A 244 -0.64 -29.90 -37.36
N LYS A 245 0.44 -29.45 -36.70
CA LYS A 245 1.26 -30.33 -35.87
C LYS A 245 0.66 -30.44 -34.45
N SER A 246 0.90 -31.60 -33.83
CA SER A 246 0.66 -31.79 -32.41
C SER A 246 1.63 -30.94 -31.58
N ILE A 247 1.41 -30.80 -30.25
CA ILE A 247 2.33 -30.12 -29.33
C ILE A 247 3.74 -30.71 -29.43
N ASP A 248 3.86 -32.05 -29.55
CA ASP A 248 5.18 -32.71 -29.70
C ASP A 248 5.83 -32.35 -31.05
N GLY A 249 5.03 -32.34 -32.14
CA GLY A 249 5.52 -31.93 -33.44
C GLY A 249 5.91 -30.47 -33.53
N ILE A 250 5.25 -29.58 -32.78
CA ILE A 250 5.66 -28.18 -32.62
C ILE A 250 6.94 -28.12 -31.80
N GLY A 251 7.02 -28.83 -30.65
CA GLY A 251 8.19 -28.89 -29.81
C GLY A 251 9.46 -29.36 -30.53
N ALA A 252 9.32 -30.34 -31.44
CA ALA A 252 10.43 -30.83 -32.24
C ALA A 252 11.06 -29.75 -33.15
N VAL A 253 10.30 -28.71 -33.51
CA VAL A 253 10.76 -27.59 -34.34
C VAL A 253 11.14 -26.40 -33.49
N TYR A 254 10.31 -26.10 -32.49
CA TYR A 254 10.44 -24.91 -31.64
C TYR A 254 11.60 -25.03 -30.65
N CYS A 255 11.81 -26.21 -30.07
CA CYS A 255 12.79 -26.52 -29.06
C CYS A 255 13.43 -27.92 -29.29
N PRO A 256 14.16 -28.15 -30.38
CA PRO A 256 14.56 -29.50 -30.82
C PRO A 256 15.39 -30.27 -29.78
N GLY A 257 16.24 -29.58 -29.01
CA GLY A 257 17.11 -30.21 -28.01
C GLY A 257 16.36 -30.75 -26.78
N THR A 258 15.16 -30.25 -26.49
CA THR A 258 14.37 -30.58 -25.28
C THR A 258 12.89 -30.73 -25.58
N SER A 259 12.55 -31.11 -26.79
CA SER A 259 11.17 -31.12 -27.34
C SER A 259 10.17 -31.86 -26.46
N GLN A 260 10.49 -33.07 -25.97
CA GLN A 260 9.59 -33.83 -25.11
C GLN A 260 9.33 -33.16 -23.76
N SER A 261 10.37 -32.65 -23.12
CA SER A 261 10.25 -31.90 -21.86
C SER A 261 9.43 -30.63 -22.07
N TRP A 262 9.68 -29.91 -23.15
CA TRP A 262 8.94 -28.72 -23.53
C TRP A 262 7.45 -29.03 -23.74
N ALA A 263 7.13 -30.04 -24.54
CA ALA A 263 5.76 -30.45 -24.81
C ALA A 263 5.01 -30.83 -23.52
N ASN A 264 5.64 -31.56 -22.62
CA ASN A 264 5.05 -31.93 -21.34
C ASN A 264 4.78 -30.70 -20.44
N LYS A 265 5.72 -29.75 -20.39
CA LYS A 265 5.53 -28.51 -19.65
C LYS A 265 4.42 -27.63 -20.22
N VAL A 266 4.34 -27.53 -21.55
CA VAL A 266 3.25 -26.81 -22.22
C VAL A 266 1.89 -27.44 -21.88
N ARG A 267 1.76 -28.78 -21.93
CA ARG A 267 0.53 -29.48 -21.52
C ARG A 267 0.19 -29.22 -20.06
N TYR A 268 1.18 -29.25 -19.18
CA TYR A 268 0.98 -28.93 -17.76
C TYR A 268 0.46 -27.50 -17.60
N MET A 269 1.07 -26.51 -18.29
CA MET A 269 0.61 -25.12 -18.24
C MET A 269 -0.80 -24.96 -18.82
N MET A 270 -1.15 -25.68 -19.88
CA MET A 270 -2.50 -25.71 -20.44
C MET A 270 -3.51 -26.23 -19.42
N SER A 271 -3.24 -27.38 -18.78
CA SER A 271 -4.11 -27.96 -17.78
C SER A 271 -4.29 -27.04 -16.59
N SER A 272 -3.19 -26.56 -15.99
CA SER A 272 -3.24 -25.65 -14.84
C SER A 272 -3.92 -24.32 -15.14
N SER A 273 -3.84 -23.86 -16.39
CA SER A 273 -4.58 -22.67 -16.85
C SER A 273 -6.08 -22.94 -16.95
N PHE A 274 -6.46 -24.08 -17.51
CA PHE A 274 -7.85 -24.49 -17.64
C PHE A 274 -8.51 -24.77 -16.28
N ASP A 275 -7.75 -25.25 -15.31
CA ASP A 275 -8.23 -25.53 -13.95
C ASP A 275 -8.58 -24.26 -13.16
N LYS A 276 -8.19 -23.06 -13.64
CA LYS A 276 -8.63 -21.78 -13.08
C LYS A 276 -10.07 -21.41 -13.44
N LEU A 277 -10.63 -22.05 -14.45
CA LEU A 277 -12.02 -21.90 -14.87
C LEU A 277 -12.95 -22.82 -14.08
#